data_40b3b07e7f21ebb3152bae0a51cfc9b8
#
_entry.id   40b3b07e7f21ebb3152bae0a51cfc9b8
#
_cell.length_a   1.000
_cell.length_b   1.000
_cell.length_c   1.000
_cell.angle_alpha   90.00
_cell.angle_beta   90.00
_cell.angle_gamma   90.00
#
_symmetry.space_group_name_H-M   'P 1'
#
loop_
_entity.id
_entity.type
_entity.pdbx_description
1 polymer ?
#
loop_
_entity_poly.entity_id
_entity_poly.type
_entity_poly.pdbx_seq_one_letter_code
_entity_poly.pdbx_strand_id
1 'polypeptide(L)'
;YPEDVELLDVKLVDSLGQNKRKEWSGKTKDIESLKSILEKQVKDGEQGYPFENWSKWGGWKNKKLAEGTGFFTKYKADGKWWLADPDGYAFFSAGPDCVNVPVDCRVDGIEKWLDWLPDEKEPAYAEMFSPDRVFKDRKRNAKMFSYAGANLYRVFGEDWYQIWKKMMAGQLMQMGMNTLGNWSDQRLFDNTPIPYVTSL
;
A
#
# COMPACT_ATOMS: atom_id res chain seq x y z
N TYR A 1 5.67 -32.71 1.04
CA TYR A 1 5.12 -32.64 -0.33
C TYR A 1 5.48 -33.97 -1.03
N PRO A 2 4.57 -34.55 -1.85
CA PRO A 2 4.89 -35.71 -2.64
C PRO A 2 6.08 -35.40 -3.57
N GLU A 3 7.06 -36.28 -3.62
CA GLU A 3 8.28 -36.09 -4.42
C GLU A 3 8.01 -36.14 -5.94
N ASP A 4 6.85 -36.64 -6.36
CA ASP A 4 6.50 -36.97 -7.74
C ASP A 4 5.41 -36.09 -8.36
N VAL A 5 5.24 -34.86 -7.91
CA VAL A 5 4.30 -33.94 -8.60
C VAL A 5 4.95 -33.41 -9.87
N GLU A 6 4.56 -33.95 -11.00
CA GLU A 6 4.92 -33.41 -12.30
C GLU A 6 4.30 -32.01 -12.46
N LEU A 7 5.12 -30.97 -12.31
CA LEU A 7 4.69 -29.60 -12.39
C LEU A 7 4.43 -29.23 -13.84
N LEU A 8 3.27 -28.67 -14.11
CA LEU A 8 2.85 -28.25 -15.45
C LEU A 8 3.91 -27.36 -16.13
N ASP A 9 4.23 -27.68 -17.38
CA ASP A 9 5.13 -26.86 -18.22
C ASP A 9 4.36 -25.77 -18.95
N VAL A 10 3.73 -24.88 -18.17
CA VAL A 10 2.94 -23.76 -18.67
C VAL A 10 3.19 -22.52 -17.82
N LYS A 11 3.06 -21.35 -18.44
CA LYS A 11 3.12 -20.08 -17.72
C LYS A 11 1.83 -19.86 -16.92
N LEU A 12 1.96 -19.65 -15.62
CA LEU A 12 0.83 -19.47 -14.69
C LEU A 12 0.62 -18.02 -14.28
N VAL A 13 1.70 -17.23 -14.28
CA VAL A 13 1.70 -15.83 -13.86
C VAL A 13 2.12 -14.96 -15.05
N ASP A 14 1.32 -13.95 -15.35
CA ASP A 14 1.62 -13.02 -16.44
C ASP A 14 2.69 -11.98 -16.05
N SER A 15 3.05 -11.12 -16.98
CA SER A 15 4.09 -10.10 -16.77
C SER A 15 3.72 -9.01 -15.76
N LEU A 16 2.47 -8.97 -15.32
CA LEU A 16 1.97 -8.04 -14.28
C LEU A 16 1.80 -8.72 -12.91
N GLY A 17 2.13 -10.02 -12.79
CA GLY A 17 1.96 -10.78 -11.55
C GLY A 17 0.57 -11.36 -11.35
N GLN A 18 -0.29 -11.38 -12.38
CA GLN A 18 -1.65 -11.87 -12.30
C GLN A 18 -1.75 -13.34 -12.77
N ASN A 19 -2.80 -14.04 -12.32
CA ASN A 19 -3.08 -15.39 -12.80
C ASN A 19 -3.37 -15.38 -14.30
N LYS A 20 -2.52 -16.04 -15.09
CA LYS A 20 -2.61 -16.07 -16.55
C LYS A 20 -3.76 -16.96 -17.06
N ARG A 21 -4.16 -17.94 -16.27
CA ARG A 21 -5.17 -18.96 -16.66
C ARG A 21 -6.60 -18.55 -16.37
N LYS A 22 -6.82 -17.43 -15.68
CA LYS A 22 -8.16 -16.95 -15.32
C LYS A 22 -8.41 -15.59 -15.91
N GLU A 23 -9.64 -15.40 -16.36
CA GLU A 23 -10.15 -14.10 -16.75
C GLU A 23 -11.18 -13.63 -15.72
N TRP A 24 -11.19 -12.33 -15.45
CA TRP A 24 -12.19 -11.68 -14.58
C TRP A 24 -12.43 -10.25 -15.05
N SER A 25 -13.57 -9.69 -14.65
CA SER A 25 -13.87 -8.29 -14.93
C SER A 25 -12.83 -7.39 -14.22
N GLY A 26 -12.19 -6.51 -14.98
CA GLY A 26 -11.16 -5.59 -14.46
C GLY A 26 -9.74 -6.17 -14.42
N LYS A 27 -9.49 -7.36 -14.98
CA LYS A 27 -8.12 -7.84 -15.18
C LYS A 27 -7.34 -6.87 -16.07
N THR A 28 -6.19 -6.43 -15.59
CA THR A 28 -5.30 -5.54 -16.34
C THR A 28 -4.61 -6.33 -17.46
N LYS A 29 -4.70 -5.88 -18.71
CA LYS A 29 -4.24 -6.65 -19.87
C LYS A 29 -2.77 -6.46 -20.17
N ASP A 30 -2.27 -5.24 -20.00
CA ASP A 30 -0.93 -4.81 -20.40
C ASP A 30 -0.48 -3.59 -19.58
N ILE A 31 0.73 -3.14 -19.84
CA ILE A 31 1.34 -1.98 -19.16
C ILE A 31 0.60 -0.68 -19.50
N GLU A 32 0.10 -0.51 -20.70
CA GLU A 32 -0.63 0.71 -21.09
C GLU A 32 -1.96 0.82 -20.34
N SER A 33 -2.67 -0.30 -20.23
CA SER A 33 -3.88 -0.39 -19.40
C SER A 33 -3.59 -0.11 -17.92
N LEU A 34 -2.50 -0.67 -17.41
CA LEU A 34 -2.06 -0.43 -16.03
C LEU A 34 -1.72 1.05 -15.81
N LYS A 35 -0.97 1.66 -16.72
CA LYS A 35 -0.62 3.08 -16.69
C LYS A 35 -1.87 3.95 -16.59
N SER A 36 -2.85 3.72 -17.47
CA SER A 36 -4.11 4.46 -17.45
C SER A 36 -4.86 4.34 -16.12
N ILE A 37 -4.86 3.14 -15.51
CA ILE A 37 -5.48 2.89 -14.21
C ILE A 37 -4.75 3.65 -13.11
N LEU A 38 -3.41 3.54 -13.05
CA LEU A 38 -2.61 4.16 -11.99
C LEU A 38 -2.61 5.69 -12.09
N GLU A 39 -2.52 6.26 -13.29
CA GLU A 39 -2.61 7.71 -13.51
C GLU A 39 -3.97 8.26 -13.07
N LYS A 40 -5.06 7.51 -13.37
CA LYS A 40 -6.38 7.87 -12.87
C LYS A 40 -6.44 7.84 -11.34
N GLN A 41 -5.88 6.82 -10.70
CA GLN A 41 -5.85 6.70 -9.24
C GLN A 41 -5.06 7.84 -8.58
N VAL A 42 -3.94 8.26 -9.18
CA VAL A 42 -3.19 9.45 -8.73
C VAL A 42 -4.08 10.68 -8.75
N LYS A 43 -4.74 10.94 -9.88
CA LYS A 43 -5.61 12.10 -10.05
C LYS A 43 -6.81 12.09 -9.10
N ASP A 44 -7.45 10.94 -8.92
CA ASP A 44 -8.59 10.79 -8.01
C ASP A 44 -8.16 11.08 -6.56
N GLY A 45 -6.94 10.66 -6.17
CA GLY A 45 -6.38 10.88 -4.84
C GLY A 45 -6.08 12.34 -4.49
N GLU A 46 -5.93 13.23 -5.47
CA GLU A 46 -5.66 14.66 -5.22
C GLU A 46 -6.84 15.39 -4.56
N GLN A 47 -8.03 14.81 -4.59
CA GLN A 47 -9.26 15.45 -4.08
C GLN A 47 -9.35 15.48 -2.54
N GLY A 48 -8.53 14.70 -1.83
CA GLY A 48 -8.60 14.60 -0.37
C GLY A 48 -9.88 13.94 0.15
N TYR A 49 -10.34 14.30 1.36
CA TYR A 49 -11.57 13.74 1.94
C TYR A 49 -12.82 14.22 1.19
N PRO A 50 -13.76 13.31 0.84
CA PRO A 50 -14.99 13.68 0.14
C PRO A 50 -16.09 14.22 1.08
N PHE A 51 -15.78 14.47 2.35
CA PHE A 51 -16.74 14.85 3.39
C PHE A 51 -16.52 16.30 3.81
N GLU A 52 -17.45 17.20 3.50
CA GLU A 52 -17.38 18.63 3.84
C GLU A 52 -17.22 18.89 5.35
N ASN A 53 -17.79 17.99 6.16
CA ASN A 53 -17.75 18.07 7.63
C ASN A 53 -16.49 17.48 8.25
N TRP A 54 -15.51 17.12 7.46
CA TRP A 54 -14.23 16.62 7.95
C TRP A 54 -13.16 17.70 7.90
N SER A 55 -12.32 17.76 8.93
CA SER A 55 -11.12 18.56 8.92
C SER A 55 -10.08 17.99 7.96
N LYS A 56 -9.02 18.74 7.69
CA LYS A 56 -7.87 18.24 6.91
C LYS A 56 -7.20 17.01 7.52
N TRP A 57 -7.42 16.76 8.82
CA TRP A 57 -6.92 15.60 9.56
C TRP A 57 -7.90 14.43 9.56
N GLY A 58 -9.10 14.60 9.05
CA GLY A 58 -10.18 13.62 9.15
C GLY A 58 -11.00 13.71 10.43
N GLY A 59 -10.90 14.79 11.19
CA GLY A 59 -11.72 15.05 12.37
C GLY A 59 -13.11 15.58 12.01
N TRP A 60 -14.09 15.35 12.87
CA TRP A 60 -15.48 15.73 12.67
C TRP A 60 -15.73 17.20 13.05
N LYS A 61 -15.78 18.10 12.07
CA LYS A 61 -15.93 19.54 12.27
C LYS A 61 -17.20 19.96 13.02
N ASN A 62 -18.27 19.16 12.99
CA ASN A 62 -19.50 19.48 13.71
C ASN A 62 -19.37 19.27 15.23
N LYS A 63 -18.26 18.71 15.71
CA LYS A 63 -17.98 18.54 17.14
C LYS A 63 -16.60 19.10 17.49
N LYS A 64 -16.58 20.36 17.87
CA LYS A 64 -15.41 21.00 18.44
C LYS A 64 -15.29 20.60 19.91
N LEU A 65 -14.17 20.01 20.32
CA LEU A 65 -13.91 19.56 21.69
C LEU A 65 -13.10 20.58 22.50
N ALA A 66 -12.16 21.22 21.84
CA ALA A 66 -11.25 22.17 22.46
C ALA A 66 -10.67 23.15 21.42
N GLU A 67 -9.91 24.13 21.86
CA GLU A 67 -9.06 24.89 20.96
C GLU A 67 -7.95 24.00 20.39
N GLY A 68 -7.56 24.24 19.14
CA GLY A 68 -6.49 23.50 18.48
C GLY A 68 -5.16 23.70 19.19
N THR A 69 -4.42 22.62 19.37
CA THR A 69 -3.09 22.62 20.00
C THR A 69 -1.96 22.36 19.00
N GLY A 70 -2.30 22.03 17.75
CA GLY A 70 -1.35 21.56 16.73
C GLY A 70 -0.98 20.08 16.87
N PHE A 71 -1.54 19.39 17.88
CA PHE A 71 -1.26 17.97 18.15
C PHE A 71 -2.54 17.19 18.42
N PHE A 72 -2.50 15.87 18.19
CA PHE A 72 -3.55 14.98 18.65
C PHE A 72 -3.54 14.87 20.17
N THR A 73 -4.69 15.10 20.82
CA THR A 73 -4.81 15.11 22.27
C THR A 73 -5.99 14.24 22.75
N LYS A 74 -5.94 13.80 24.00
CA LYS A 74 -7.07 13.18 24.67
C LYS A 74 -7.97 14.26 25.27
N TYR A 75 -9.28 14.13 25.07
CA TYR A 75 -10.25 15.03 25.65
C TYR A 75 -11.46 14.28 26.22
N LYS A 76 -11.94 14.69 27.40
CA LYS A 76 -13.13 14.08 28.03
C LYS A 76 -14.31 15.02 27.86
N ALA A 77 -15.32 14.59 27.14
CA ALA A 77 -16.60 15.29 26.96
C ALA A 77 -17.76 14.32 27.05
N ASP A 78 -18.88 14.77 27.63
CA ASP A 78 -20.12 13.99 27.76
C ASP A 78 -19.90 12.60 28.41
N GLY A 79 -19.01 12.52 29.38
CA GLY A 79 -18.65 11.29 30.08
C GLY A 79 -17.80 10.29 29.28
N LYS A 80 -17.40 10.62 28.06
CA LYS A 80 -16.61 9.77 27.15
C LYS A 80 -15.24 10.36 26.86
N TRP A 81 -14.29 9.50 26.58
CA TRP A 81 -12.99 9.91 26.07
C TRP A 81 -13.04 10.02 24.54
N TRP A 82 -12.44 11.08 24.04
CA TRP A 82 -12.27 11.39 22.62
C TRP A 82 -10.81 11.60 22.31
N LEU A 83 -10.42 11.34 21.07
CA LEU A 83 -9.27 12.00 20.48
C LEU A 83 -9.77 13.34 19.90
N ALA A 84 -9.00 14.39 20.10
CA ALA A 84 -9.14 15.65 19.39
C ALA A 84 -8.01 15.76 18.38
N ASP A 85 -8.33 16.14 17.16
CA ASP A 85 -7.35 16.42 16.12
C ASP A 85 -6.55 17.71 16.42
N PRO A 86 -5.47 18.01 15.67
CA PRO A 86 -4.67 19.22 15.90
C PRO A 86 -5.44 20.53 15.89
N ASP A 87 -6.58 20.58 15.20
CA ASP A 87 -7.46 21.76 15.15
C ASP A 87 -8.54 21.73 16.26
N GLY A 88 -8.58 20.68 17.10
CA GLY A 88 -9.47 20.55 18.27
C GLY A 88 -10.83 19.90 17.97
N TYR A 89 -11.01 19.30 16.81
CA TYR A 89 -12.23 18.57 16.46
C TYR A 89 -12.20 17.12 16.94
N ALA A 90 -13.38 16.58 17.24
CA ALA A 90 -13.50 15.16 17.59
C ALA A 90 -12.96 14.28 16.46
N PHE A 91 -12.09 13.35 16.83
CA PHE A 91 -11.41 12.48 15.90
C PHE A 91 -11.65 11.01 16.25
N PHE A 92 -12.10 10.25 15.26
CA PHE A 92 -12.23 8.80 15.33
C PHE A 92 -11.22 8.18 14.39
N SER A 93 -10.15 7.61 14.95
CA SER A 93 -9.08 7.00 14.17
C SER A 93 -9.59 5.74 13.46
N ALA A 94 -9.60 5.76 12.14
CA ALA A 94 -10.01 4.65 11.30
C ALA A 94 -9.09 4.52 10.09
N GLY A 95 -8.51 3.34 9.91
CA GLY A 95 -7.62 3.08 8.78
C GLY A 95 -7.01 1.68 8.82
N PRO A 96 -6.35 1.26 7.74
CA PRO A 96 -5.75 -0.05 7.63
C PRO A 96 -4.39 -0.12 8.32
N ASP A 97 -4.08 -1.28 8.86
CA ASP A 97 -2.73 -1.68 9.25
C ASP A 97 -1.94 -2.18 8.03
N CYS A 98 -0.63 -2.29 8.17
CA CYS A 98 0.25 -2.92 7.18
C CYS A 98 0.17 -2.29 5.78
N VAL A 99 0.03 -0.98 5.69
CA VAL A 99 0.07 -0.28 4.40
C VAL A 99 1.49 -0.29 3.87
N ASN A 100 1.75 -1.15 2.92
CA ASN A 100 3.08 -1.37 2.36
C ASN A 100 3.01 -1.54 0.84
N VAL A 101 4.06 -1.18 0.16
CA VAL A 101 4.49 -1.73 -1.11
C VAL A 101 5.87 -2.30 -0.85
N PRO A 102 6.12 -3.47 -1.26
CA PRO A 102 5.37 -4.41 -2.06
C PRO A 102 4.73 -5.54 -1.24
N VAL A 103 3.76 -6.23 -1.85
CA VAL A 103 3.39 -7.57 -1.40
C VAL A 103 4.40 -8.54 -2.02
N ASP A 104 5.22 -9.18 -1.19
CA ASP A 104 6.26 -10.08 -1.65
C ASP A 104 5.67 -11.41 -2.16
N CYS A 105 6.09 -11.82 -3.34
CA CYS A 105 5.78 -13.11 -3.92
C CYS A 105 7.04 -13.99 -3.95
N ARG A 106 6.95 -15.23 -3.47
CA ARG A 106 8.04 -16.17 -3.61
C ARG A 106 8.23 -16.53 -5.09
N VAL A 107 9.46 -16.43 -5.59
CA VAL A 107 9.78 -16.68 -7.00
C VAL A 107 10.78 -17.79 -7.22
N ASP A 108 11.58 -18.16 -6.22
CA ASP A 108 12.55 -19.24 -6.34
C ASP A 108 11.86 -20.62 -6.50
N GLY A 109 12.35 -21.38 -7.47
CA GLY A 109 11.84 -22.71 -7.81
C GLY A 109 10.55 -22.71 -8.64
N ILE A 110 10.03 -21.52 -8.99
CA ILE A 110 8.83 -21.38 -9.83
C ILE A 110 9.07 -20.49 -11.06
N GLU A 111 10.31 -20.14 -11.35
CA GLU A 111 10.69 -19.18 -12.41
C GLU A 111 10.12 -19.63 -13.78
N LYS A 112 10.06 -20.93 -14.03
CA LYS A 112 9.50 -21.47 -15.27
C LYS A 112 8.01 -21.14 -15.46
N TRP A 113 7.27 -20.86 -14.39
CA TRP A 113 5.84 -20.53 -14.42
C TRP A 113 5.56 -19.04 -14.59
N LEU A 114 6.59 -18.19 -14.49
CA LEU A 114 6.47 -16.75 -14.60
C LEU A 114 6.72 -16.31 -16.04
N ASP A 115 5.82 -15.53 -16.63
CA ASP A 115 6.05 -14.94 -17.94
C ASP A 115 7.21 -13.94 -17.94
N TRP A 116 7.39 -13.27 -16.80
CA TRP A 116 8.40 -12.27 -16.63
C TRP A 116 8.93 -12.26 -15.20
N LEU A 117 10.23 -12.23 -15.07
CA LEU A 117 10.97 -11.96 -13.84
C LEU A 117 12.28 -11.31 -14.26
N PRO A 118 12.58 -10.08 -13.83
CA PRO A 118 13.84 -9.42 -14.18
C PRO A 118 15.03 -10.06 -13.46
N ASP A 119 16.24 -9.74 -13.90
CA ASP A 119 17.46 -10.12 -13.15
C ASP A 119 17.51 -9.29 -11.85
N GLU A 120 17.78 -9.95 -10.72
CA GLU A 120 17.95 -9.28 -9.42
C GLU A 120 19.10 -8.27 -9.37
N LYS A 121 20.05 -8.38 -10.33
CA LYS A 121 21.19 -7.45 -10.48
C LYS A 121 20.84 -6.25 -11.34
N GLU A 122 19.70 -6.24 -11.97
CA GLU A 122 19.23 -5.10 -12.75
C GLU A 122 18.89 -3.94 -11.80
N PRO A 123 19.61 -2.79 -11.87
CA PRO A 123 19.45 -1.70 -10.90
C PRO A 123 18.00 -1.23 -10.73
N ALA A 124 17.24 -1.20 -11.82
CA ALA A 124 15.84 -0.81 -11.85
C ALA A 124 14.92 -1.67 -10.95
N TYR A 125 15.27 -2.94 -10.73
CA TYR A 125 14.43 -3.88 -10.00
C TYR A 125 15.09 -4.47 -8.76
N ALA A 126 16.33 -4.11 -8.46
CA ALA A 126 17.07 -4.69 -7.34
C ALA A 126 16.34 -4.53 -6.00
N GLU A 127 15.71 -3.39 -5.75
CA GLU A 127 14.94 -3.14 -4.53
C GLU A 127 13.61 -3.90 -4.46
N MET A 128 13.14 -4.46 -5.58
CA MET A 128 11.92 -5.27 -5.65
C MET A 128 12.17 -6.72 -5.20
N PHE A 129 13.42 -7.10 -5.02
CA PHE A 129 13.80 -8.40 -4.49
C PHE A 129 14.10 -8.31 -3.00
N SER A 130 13.67 -9.31 -2.26
CA SER A 130 13.97 -9.44 -0.84
C SER A 130 14.20 -10.90 -0.45
N PRO A 131 15.00 -11.15 0.60
CA PRO A 131 15.05 -12.48 1.20
C PRO A 131 13.73 -12.77 1.92
N ASP A 132 13.28 -14.01 1.90
CA ASP A 132 12.13 -14.44 2.70
C ASP A 132 12.40 -14.22 4.20
N ARG A 133 11.64 -13.33 4.82
CA ARG A 133 11.76 -13.01 6.25
C ARG A 133 10.99 -13.99 7.13
N VAL A 134 10.00 -14.66 6.60
CA VAL A 134 9.08 -15.54 7.36
C VAL A 134 9.73 -16.92 7.66
N PHE A 135 10.61 -17.37 6.79
CA PHE A 135 11.21 -18.71 6.88
C PHE A 135 12.70 -18.72 7.22
N LYS A 136 13.23 -17.63 7.79
CA LYS A 136 14.64 -17.54 8.21
C LYS A 136 15.13 -18.76 8.99
N ASP A 137 14.28 -19.34 9.84
CA ASP A 137 14.64 -20.50 10.68
C ASP A 137 14.62 -21.84 9.95
N ARG A 138 14.13 -21.89 8.70
CA ARG A 138 13.97 -23.14 7.94
C ARG A 138 15.10 -23.42 6.94
N LYS A 139 16.24 -22.74 7.03
CA LYS A 139 17.41 -22.91 6.13
C LYS A 139 17.08 -22.77 4.63
N ARG A 140 15.99 -22.07 4.28
CA ARG A 140 15.60 -21.81 2.90
C ARG A 140 15.75 -20.31 2.67
N ASN A 141 16.77 -19.93 1.92
CA ASN A 141 16.89 -18.58 1.37
C ASN A 141 15.90 -18.43 0.21
N ALA A 142 14.63 -18.33 0.53
CA ALA A 142 13.62 -18.09 -0.48
C ALA A 142 13.80 -16.67 -1.04
N LYS A 143 13.74 -16.54 -2.35
CA LYS A 143 13.78 -15.27 -3.07
C LYS A 143 12.36 -14.78 -3.24
N MET A 144 12.11 -13.56 -2.75
CA MET A 144 10.83 -12.88 -2.89
C MET A 144 10.95 -11.76 -3.92
N PHE A 145 9.90 -11.51 -4.67
CA PHE A 145 9.84 -10.44 -5.66
C PHE A 145 8.51 -9.69 -5.56
N SER A 146 8.58 -8.36 -5.69
CA SER A 146 7.42 -7.50 -5.69
C SER A 146 6.96 -7.15 -7.09
N TYR A 147 5.95 -7.83 -7.60
CA TYR A 147 5.26 -7.41 -8.82
C TYR A 147 4.59 -6.05 -8.69
N ALA A 148 4.05 -5.73 -7.50
CA ALA A 148 3.42 -4.43 -7.27
C ALA A 148 4.42 -3.28 -7.40
N GLY A 149 5.57 -3.37 -6.73
CA GLY A 149 6.64 -2.37 -6.85
C GLY A 149 7.19 -2.27 -8.26
N ALA A 150 7.47 -3.42 -8.90
CA ALA A 150 7.97 -3.47 -10.26
C ALA A 150 6.99 -2.85 -11.28
N ASN A 151 5.71 -3.08 -11.11
CA ASN A 151 4.68 -2.48 -11.94
C ASN A 151 4.59 -0.97 -11.77
N LEU A 152 4.70 -0.48 -10.52
CA LEU A 152 4.77 0.96 -10.24
C LEU A 152 6.01 1.60 -10.89
N TYR A 153 7.17 0.94 -10.77
CA TYR A 153 8.40 1.40 -11.42
C TYR A 153 8.26 1.43 -12.95
N ARG A 154 7.69 0.40 -13.56
CA ARG A 154 7.47 0.34 -15.02
C ARG A 154 6.58 1.48 -15.54
N VAL A 155 5.68 1.99 -14.71
CA VAL A 155 4.78 3.09 -15.06
C VAL A 155 5.38 4.45 -14.74
N PHE A 156 6.01 4.61 -13.58
CA PHE A 156 6.40 5.92 -13.05
C PHE A 156 7.92 6.14 -12.98
N GLY A 157 8.73 5.14 -13.33
CA GLY A 157 10.20 5.24 -13.27
C GLY A 157 10.71 5.45 -11.85
N GLU A 158 11.77 6.21 -11.69
CA GLU A 158 12.47 6.47 -10.42
C GLU A 158 11.56 7.12 -9.35
N ASP A 159 10.56 7.87 -9.77
CA ASP A 159 9.64 8.56 -8.86
C ASP A 159 8.48 7.67 -8.33
N TRP A 160 8.46 6.40 -8.70
CA TRP A 160 7.36 5.48 -8.44
C TRP A 160 6.91 5.45 -6.98
N TYR A 161 7.86 5.45 -6.03
CA TYR A 161 7.52 5.37 -4.61
C TYR A 161 6.83 6.63 -4.10
N GLN A 162 7.31 7.81 -4.50
CA GLN A 162 6.71 9.09 -4.09
C GLN A 162 5.32 9.28 -4.70
N ILE A 163 5.14 8.83 -5.94
CA ILE A 163 3.83 8.84 -6.62
C ILE A 163 2.88 7.85 -5.93
N TRP A 164 3.33 6.62 -5.65
CA TRP A 164 2.54 5.64 -4.93
C TRP A 164 2.13 6.14 -3.54
N LYS A 165 3.01 6.76 -2.79
CA LYS A 165 2.73 7.35 -1.48
C LYS A 165 1.58 8.34 -1.53
N LYS A 166 1.60 9.27 -2.48
CA LYS A 166 0.52 10.26 -2.68
C LYS A 166 -0.79 9.58 -3.12
N MET A 167 -0.70 8.70 -4.08
CA MET A 167 -1.84 7.96 -4.62
C MET A 167 -2.53 7.14 -3.50
N MET A 168 -1.77 6.39 -2.72
CA MET A 168 -2.26 5.56 -1.62
C MET A 168 -2.95 6.41 -0.55
N ALA A 169 -2.30 7.49 -0.09
CA ALA A 169 -2.88 8.39 0.89
C ALA A 169 -4.21 9.00 0.38
N GLY A 170 -4.22 9.46 -0.86
CA GLY A 170 -5.42 10.01 -1.49
C GLY A 170 -6.55 8.99 -1.61
N GLN A 171 -6.27 7.76 -1.98
CA GLN A 171 -7.27 6.69 -2.05
C GLN A 171 -7.86 6.37 -0.68
N LEU A 172 -7.03 6.27 0.37
CA LEU A 172 -7.51 6.06 1.72
C LEU A 172 -8.42 7.20 2.18
N MET A 173 -8.05 8.44 1.90
CA MET A 173 -8.89 9.60 2.21
C MET A 173 -10.23 9.54 1.47
N GLN A 174 -10.25 9.19 0.18
CA GLN A 174 -11.48 9.01 -0.60
C GLN A 174 -12.38 7.91 -0.04
N MET A 175 -11.80 6.87 0.56
CA MET A 175 -12.54 5.80 1.24
C MET A 175 -13.04 6.20 2.64
N GLY A 176 -12.75 7.42 3.11
CA GLY A 176 -13.08 7.88 4.46
C GLY A 176 -12.18 7.32 5.55
N MET A 177 -10.97 6.90 5.19
CA MET A 177 -9.96 6.47 6.16
C MET A 177 -9.04 7.65 6.50
N ASN A 178 -8.76 7.83 7.78
CA ASN A 178 -8.02 8.99 8.29
C ASN A 178 -6.78 8.61 9.10
N THR A 179 -6.38 7.34 9.07
CA THR A 179 -5.22 6.87 9.85
C THR A 179 -4.47 5.78 9.09
N LEU A 180 -3.15 5.87 9.04
CA LEU A 180 -2.27 4.74 8.72
C LEU A 180 -2.01 3.97 10.02
N GLY A 181 -2.39 2.70 10.05
CA GLY A 181 -2.24 1.85 11.24
C GLY A 181 -0.83 1.26 11.39
N ASN A 182 -0.69 0.38 12.38
CA ASN A 182 0.57 -0.27 12.72
C ASN A 182 1.16 -1.08 11.55
N TRP A 183 2.47 -1.31 11.59
CA TRP A 183 3.24 -2.08 10.60
C TRP A 183 3.17 -1.53 9.17
N SER A 184 2.66 -0.32 8.99
CA SER A 184 2.76 0.40 7.73
C SER A 184 4.23 0.80 7.46
N ASP A 185 4.58 0.95 6.20
CA ASP A 185 5.93 1.36 5.80
C ASP A 185 6.26 2.74 6.41
N GLN A 186 7.30 2.80 7.24
CA GLN A 186 7.69 4.03 7.95
C GLN A 186 8.05 5.18 6.99
N ARG A 187 8.48 4.87 5.77
CA ARG A 187 8.74 5.88 4.73
C ARG A 187 7.47 6.65 4.33
N LEU A 188 6.27 6.13 4.67
CA LEU A 188 5.00 6.83 4.44
C LEU A 188 4.80 7.99 5.40
N PHE A 189 5.42 7.97 6.59
CA PHE A 189 5.14 8.93 7.65
C PHE A 189 5.69 10.33 7.37
N ASP A 190 6.73 10.41 6.53
CA ASP A 190 7.31 11.69 6.14
C ASP A 190 6.40 12.43 5.14
N ASN A 191 5.93 13.63 5.52
CA ASN A 191 5.11 14.49 4.68
C ASN A 191 3.82 13.83 4.14
N THR A 192 3.21 12.92 4.92
CA THR A 192 1.90 12.36 4.58
C THR A 192 0.78 13.30 5.00
N PRO A 193 -0.28 13.47 4.19
CA PRO A 193 -1.46 14.24 4.57
C PRO A 193 -2.38 13.48 5.54
N ILE A 194 -2.13 12.19 5.76
CA ILE A 194 -2.97 11.33 6.59
C ILE A 194 -2.25 11.03 7.92
N PRO A 195 -2.92 11.16 9.08
CA PRO A 195 -2.36 10.77 10.37
C PRO A 195 -1.90 9.30 10.40
N TYR A 196 -0.97 8.99 11.28
CA TYR A 196 -0.45 7.63 11.42
C TYR A 196 -0.27 7.22 12.88
N VAL A 197 -0.24 5.91 13.10
CA VAL A 197 0.11 5.27 14.37
C VAL A 197 1.41 4.50 14.19
N THR A 198 2.34 4.68 15.12
CA THR A 198 3.59 3.90 15.16
C THR A 198 3.78 3.30 16.56
N SER A 199 4.36 2.11 16.59
CA SER A 199 4.82 1.53 17.86
C SER A 199 6.12 2.23 18.30
N LEU A 200 6.21 2.50 19.60
CA LEU A 200 7.41 3.00 20.26
C LEU A 200 8.40 1.88 20.54
#